data_42789348768fcab300104df1d3dee8bb
#
_entry.id   42789348768fcab300104df1d3dee8bb
#
_cell.length_a   1.000
_cell.length_b   1.000
_cell.length_c   1.000
_cell.angle_alpha   90.00
_cell.angle_beta   90.00
_cell.angle_gamma   90.00
#
_symmetry.space_group_name_H-M   'P 1'
#
loop_
_entity.id
_entity.type
_entity.pdbx_description
1 polymer ?
#
loop_
_entity_poly.entity_id
_entity_poly.type
_entity_poly.pdbx_seq_one_letter_code
_entity_poly.pdbx_strand_id
1 'polypeptide(L)'
;VYYALLEHFGQKGMLKHIKKRLKSKVVLLDSTLMSLCISTYDWALYTHTKGAVKMHTILDYETLLPEFVCISDGKGADNTVAKQLHFAPGTIVIYSDTELLNLWDSKDILFVVRRKSNLLFDSVRERDLPEHTSQEILIDEEVLLTGVQTKDKYQKKISRIAVLHPNDYVIELLTNDFKHATDTIAQLYHSRWKIETFFRNLKQNLHIKSFLGTSQNAVEIRIRTALITVLLLHHLKQVAKHPWHLSNLTESLRLNIFTKNRPLQMDK
;
A
#
# COMPACT_ATOMS: atom_id res chain seq x y z
N VAL A 1 20.84 1.78 4.41
CA VAL A 1 20.53 2.72 5.50
C VAL A 1 19.07 2.63 5.93
N TYR A 2 18.06 2.88 5.04
CA TYR A 2 16.63 2.85 5.42
C TYR A 2 16.23 1.54 6.13
N TYR A 3 16.47 0.38 5.51
CA TYR A 3 16.08 -0.91 6.10
C TYR A 3 16.82 -1.22 7.41
N ALA A 4 18.09 -0.84 7.53
CA ALA A 4 18.85 -0.98 8.78
C ALA A 4 18.25 -0.11 9.91
N LEU A 5 17.80 1.10 9.60
CA LEU A 5 17.11 1.97 10.56
C LEU A 5 15.73 1.41 10.93
N LEU A 6 14.97 0.90 9.96
CA LEU A 6 13.66 0.29 10.18
C LEU A 6 13.77 -0.92 11.13
N GLU A 7 14.74 -1.80 10.87
CA GLU A 7 15.03 -2.94 11.72
C GLU A 7 15.45 -2.52 13.13
N HIS A 8 16.38 -1.56 13.24
CA HIS A 8 16.83 -1.04 14.53
C HIS A 8 15.69 -0.45 15.36
N PHE A 9 14.78 0.31 14.75
CA PHE A 9 13.62 0.86 15.45
C PHE A 9 12.62 -0.22 15.83
N GLY A 10 12.44 -1.24 14.98
CA GLY A 10 11.61 -2.40 15.29
C GLY A 10 12.14 -3.19 16.49
N GLN A 11 13.44 -3.51 16.48
CA GLN A 11 14.09 -4.26 17.59
C GLN A 11 14.04 -3.50 18.93
N LYS A 12 14.12 -2.19 18.91
CA LYS A 12 14.00 -1.35 20.12
C LYS A 12 12.56 -1.08 20.56
N GLY A 13 11.56 -1.66 19.89
CA GLY A 13 10.15 -1.38 20.20
C GLY A 13 9.74 0.07 19.99
N MET A 14 10.50 0.81 19.17
CA MET A 14 10.25 2.21 18.86
C MET A 14 9.16 2.41 17.83
N LEU A 15 8.69 1.34 17.17
CA LEU A 15 7.57 1.35 16.26
C LEU A 15 6.34 0.85 16.99
N LYS A 16 5.43 1.75 17.35
CA LYS A 16 4.15 1.36 17.95
C LYS A 16 3.25 0.80 16.87
N HIS A 17 2.81 -0.43 17.08
CA HIS A 17 1.75 -1.03 16.29
C HIS A 17 0.40 -0.44 16.73
N ILE A 18 -0.47 -0.16 15.77
CA ILE A 18 -1.89 0.05 16.03
C ILE A 18 -2.39 -1.27 16.62
N LYS A 19 -3.23 -1.23 17.67
CA LYS A 19 -3.71 -2.44 18.38
C LYS A 19 -4.00 -3.57 17.40
N LYS A 20 -3.24 -4.67 17.53
CA LYS A 20 -3.30 -5.83 16.65
C LYS A 20 -4.67 -6.48 16.76
N ARG A 21 -5.55 -6.22 15.79
CA ARG A 21 -6.86 -6.90 15.69
C ARG A 21 -6.75 -8.27 15.04
N LEU A 22 -5.78 -8.42 14.14
CA LEU A 22 -5.59 -9.63 13.36
C LEU A 22 -4.32 -10.35 13.80
N LYS A 23 -4.35 -11.69 13.81
CA LYS A 23 -3.16 -12.52 14.06
C LYS A 23 -2.25 -12.56 12.83
N SER A 24 -2.82 -12.42 11.66
CA SER A 24 -2.12 -12.43 10.37
C SER A 24 -1.45 -11.09 10.11
N LYS A 25 -0.27 -11.12 9.52
CA LYS A 25 0.38 -9.93 8.97
C LYS A 25 -0.45 -9.42 7.79
N VAL A 26 -0.66 -8.12 7.73
CA VAL A 26 -1.38 -7.46 6.61
C VAL A 26 -0.44 -6.47 5.95
N VAL A 27 -0.38 -6.51 4.63
CA VAL A 27 0.42 -5.59 3.82
C VAL A 27 -0.41 -4.97 2.70
N LEU A 28 -0.13 -3.71 2.42
CA LEU A 28 -0.71 -2.97 1.30
C LEU A 28 0.33 -2.92 0.19
N LEU A 29 -0.02 -3.42 -0.98
CA LEU A 29 0.84 -3.40 -2.16
C LEU A 29 0.26 -2.43 -3.20
N ASP A 30 1.05 -1.47 -3.63
CA ASP A 30 0.66 -0.53 -4.68
C ASP A 30 1.90 0.14 -5.28
N SER A 31 1.71 0.92 -6.33
CA SER A 31 2.77 1.71 -6.95
C SER A 31 2.32 3.14 -7.19
N THR A 32 3.30 4.01 -7.37
CA THR A 32 3.03 5.39 -7.72
C THR A 32 4.01 5.90 -8.77
N LEU A 33 3.48 6.66 -9.73
CA LEU A 33 4.27 7.33 -10.76
C LEU A 33 4.74 8.70 -10.27
N MET A 34 5.99 9.02 -10.55
CA MET A 34 6.58 10.35 -10.38
C MET A 34 7.00 10.85 -11.76
N SER A 35 6.29 11.85 -12.26
CA SER A 35 6.55 12.44 -13.57
C SER A 35 7.87 13.19 -13.58
N LEU A 36 8.65 12.99 -14.64
CA LEU A 36 9.93 13.64 -14.91
C LEU A 36 9.87 14.35 -16.26
N CYS A 37 10.66 15.40 -16.41
CA CYS A 37 10.80 16.09 -17.70
C CYS A 37 11.70 15.23 -18.62
N ILE A 38 11.17 14.73 -19.73
CA ILE A 38 11.88 13.81 -20.63
C ILE A 38 13.15 14.43 -21.23
N SER A 39 13.15 15.74 -21.49
CA SER A 39 14.33 16.43 -22.01
C SER A 39 15.49 16.52 -21.00
N THR A 40 15.21 16.29 -19.72
CA THR A 40 16.20 16.34 -18.65
C THR A 40 16.55 14.95 -18.12
N TYR A 41 15.63 13.96 -18.28
CA TYR A 41 15.72 12.59 -17.78
C TYR A 41 15.47 11.59 -18.91
N ASP A 42 16.34 11.55 -19.90
CA ASP A 42 16.25 10.71 -21.10
C ASP A 42 16.15 9.20 -20.82
N TRP A 43 16.74 8.75 -19.72
CA TRP A 43 16.69 7.37 -19.25
C TRP A 43 15.32 6.94 -18.68
N ALA A 44 14.48 7.91 -18.25
CA ALA A 44 13.21 7.65 -17.55
C ALA A 44 12.01 7.63 -18.49
N LEU A 45 12.09 6.92 -19.61
CA LEU A 45 11.03 6.85 -20.61
C LEU A 45 9.76 6.20 -20.05
N TYR A 46 8.62 6.92 -20.13
CA TYR A 46 7.29 6.41 -19.81
C TYR A 46 6.41 6.30 -21.05
N THR A 47 6.31 7.38 -21.81
CA THR A 47 5.68 7.42 -23.15
C THR A 47 6.61 8.13 -24.12
N HIS A 48 6.26 8.21 -25.40
CA HIS A 48 7.05 8.93 -26.38
C HIS A 48 7.31 10.41 -26.01
N THR A 49 6.45 11.01 -25.17
CA THR A 49 6.49 12.45 -24.81
C THR A 49 6.65 12.70 -23.31
N LYS A 50 6.64 11.66 -22.47
CA LYS A 50 6.68 11.82 -21.00
C LYS A 50 7.70 10.90 -20.36
N GLY A 51 8.50 11.46 -19.47
CA GLY A 51 9.34 10.72 -18.54
C GLY A 51 8.63 10.45 -17.20
N ALA A 52 8.89 9.31 -16.62
CA ALA A 52 8.47 9.00 -15.25
C ALA A 52 9.31 7.88 -14.64
N VAL A 53 9.40 7.87 -13.33
CA VAL A 53 9.81 6.70 -12.55
C VAL A 53 8.61 6.17 -11.78
N LYS A 54 8.58 4.87 -11.59
CA LYS A 54 7.55 4.18 -10.82
C LYS A 54 8.17 3.64 -9.53
N MET A 55 7.53 3.94 -8.41
CA MET A 55 7.91 3.40 -7.10
C MET A 55 6.88 2.37 -6.66
N HIS A 56 7.28 1.10 -6.63
CA HIS A 56 6.50 -0.01 -6.09
C HIS A 56 6.78 -0.14 -4.61
N THR A 57 5.74 -0.29 -3.81
CA THR A 57 5.87 -0.25 -2.35
C THR A 57 5.00 -1.32 -1.71
N ILE A 58 5.59 -2.04 -0.74
CA ILE A 58 4.85 -2.79 0.27
C ILE A 58 4.82 -1.91 1.52
N LEU A 59 3.63 -1.55 1.96
CA LEU A 59 3.40 -0.79 3.18
C LEU A 59 2.85 -1.74 4.25
N ASP A 60 3.49 -1.80 5.40
CA ASP A 60 2.93 -2.51 6.55
C ASP A 60 1.65 -1.82 7.02
N TYR A 61 0.60 -2.60 7.21
CA TYR A 61 -0.73 -2.10 7.57
C TYR A 61 -0.79 -1.43 8.94
N GLU A 62 0.00 -1.93 9.90
CA GLU A 62 -0.03 -1.47 11.29
C GLU A 62 0.83 -0.23 11.50
N THR A 63 2.05 -0.23 10.98
CA THR A 63 3.00 0.87 11.18
C THR A 63 2.88 1.95 10.10
N LEU A 64 2.28 1.64 8.95
CA LEU A 64 2.23 2.48 7.75
C LEU A 64 3.63 2.88 7.25
N LEU A 65 4.62 2.04 7.51
CA LEU A 65 5.99 2.19 7.02
C LEU A 65 6.27 1.25 5.85
N PRO A 66 7.03 1.66 4.85
CA PRO A 66 7.38 0.81 3.73
C PRO A 66 8.38 -0.26 4.14
N GLU A 67 7.99 -1.53 4.02
CA GLU A 67 8.87 -2.69 4.21
C GLU A 67 9.68 -3.03 2.96
N PHE A 68 9.16 -2.64 1.80
CA PHE A 68 9.83 -2.84 0.52
C PHE A 68 9.57 -1.65 -0.40
N VAL A 69 10.60 -1.22 -1.10
CA VAL A 69 10.52 -0.20 -2.15
C VAL A 69 11.43 -0.59 -3.30
N CYS A 70 10.84 -0.67 -4.48
CA CYS A 70 11.55 -0.84 -5.75
C CYS A 70 11.24 0.34 -6.67
N ILE A 71 12.26 0.87 -7.31
CA ILE A 71 12.15 1.98 -8.26
C ILE A 71 12.44 1.43 -9.65
N SER A 72 11.53 1.63 -10.58
CA SER A 72 11.67 1.25 -11.98
C SER A 72 11.42 2.45 -12.89
N ASP A 73 11.66 2.29 -14.17
CA ASP A 73 11.13 3.22 -15.16
C ASP A 73 9.60 3.25 -15.12
N GLY A 74 9.00 4.28 -15.71
CA GLY A 74 7.53 4.43 -15.69
C GLY A 74 6.77 3.32 -16.43
N LYS A 75 7.43 2.54 -17.28
CA LYS A 75 6.84 1.42 -18.04
C LYS A 75 6.76 0.14 -17.22
N GLY A 76 7.50 0.03 -16.12
CA GLY A 76 7.55 -1.16 -15.27
C GLY A 76 6.15 -1.63 -14.87
N ALA A 77 5.76 -2.85 -15.24
CA ALA A 77 4.47 -3.41 -14.87
C ALA A 77 4.45 -3.78 -13.39
N ASP A 78 3.39 -3.39 -12.67
CA ASP A 78 3.22 -3.67 -11.25
C ASP A 78 3.30 -5.17 -10.95
N ASN A 79 2.71 -5.98 -11.83
CA ASN A 79 2.69 -7.43 -11.70
C ASN A 79 4.09 -8.06 -11.85
N THR A 80 5.01 -7.45 -12.60
CA THR A 80 6.38 -7.96 -12.74
C THR A 80 7.14 -7.87 -11.42
N VAL A 81 7.02 -6.74 -10.72
CA VAL A 81 7.63 -6.57 -9.39
C VAL A 81 6.90 -7.44 -8.36
N ALA A 82 5.57 -7.43 -8.38
CA ALA A 82 4.76 -8.19 -7.44
C ALA A 82 4.97 -9.71 -7.51
N LYS A 83 5.29 -10.28 -8.68
CA LYS A 83 5.65 -11.70 -8.86
C LYS A 83 6.94 -12.09 -8.14
N GLN A 84 7.86 -11.17 -8.00
CA GLN A 84 9.16 -11.40 -7.35
C GLN A 84 9.11 -11.26 -5.82
N LEU A 85 7.99 -10.74 -5.29
CA LEU A 85 7.83 -10.53 -3.86
C LEU A 85 7.57 -11.86 -3.15
N HIS A 86 8.17 -12.00 -1.96
CA HIS A 86 8.00 -13.15 -1.11
C HIS A 86 7.31 -12.73 0.18
N PHE A 87 6.19 -13.36 0.46
CA PHE A 87 5.44 -13.17 1.71
C PHE A 87 5.45 -14.47 2.50
N ALA A 88 5.41 -14.36 3.83
CA ALA A 88 5.24 -15.53 4.68
C ALA A 88 3.83 -16.12 4.50
N PRO A 89 3.65 -17.44 4.56
CA PRO A 89 2.33 -18.07 4.57
C PRO A 89 1.41 -17.43 5.60
N GLY A 90 0.13 -17.26 5.26
CA GLY A 90 -0.86 -16.60 6.10
C GLY A 90 -0.81 -15.06 6.10
N THR A 91 0.12 -14.43 5.35
CA THR A 91 0.09 -12.98 5.13
C THR A 91 -1.11 -12.60 4.28
N ILE A 92 -1.82 -11.53 4.64
CA ILE A 92 -2.92 -10.95 3.86
C ILE A 92 -2.35 -9.80 3.01
N VAL A 93 -2.42 -9.95 1.69
CA VAL A 93 -1.98 -8.94 0.73
C VAL A 93 -3.19 -8.20 0.17
N ILE A 94 -3.21 -6.88 0.34
CA ILE A 94 -4.25 -6.01 -0.24
C ILE A 94 -3.66 -5.38 -1.50
N TYR A 95 -4.31 -5.65 -2.63
CA TYR A 95 -3.81 -5.25 -3.95
C TYR A 95 -4.94 -4.86 -4.90
N SER A 96 -4.62 -4.21 -6.00
CA SER A 96 -5.61 -3.74 -6.98
C SER A 96 -5.75 -4.65 -8.21
N ASP A 97 -4.91 -5.68 -8.38
CA ASP A 97 -4.89 -6.52 -9.57
C ASP A 97 -5.18 -7.99 -9.27
N THR A 98 -5.74 -8.70 -10.26
CA THR A 98 -6.20 -10.10 -10.17
C THR A 98 -5.27 -11.10 -10.86
N GLU A 99 -4.14 -10.68 -11.42
CA GLU A 99 -3.25 -11.61 -12.15
C GLU A 99 -2.45 -12.57 -11.26
N LEU A 100 -2.33 -12.24 -9.97
CA LEU A 100 -1.45 -12.97 -9.04
C LEU A 100 -2.19 -13.93 -8.10
N LEU A 101 -3.51 -14.07 -8.26
CA LEU A 101 -4.34 -14.85 -7.33
C LEU A 101 -3.85 -16.29 -7.17
N ASN A 102 -3.57 -16.98 -8.28
CA ASN A 102 -3.09 -18.36 -8.24
C ASN A 102 -1.68 -18.49 -7.62
N LEU A 103 -0.79 -17.55 -7.93
CA LEU A 103 0.56 -17.54 -7.37
C LEU A 103 0.53 -17.36 -5.85
N TRP A 104 -0.30 -16.47 -5.36
CA TRP A 104 -0.42 -16.21 -3.92
C TRP A 104 -1.11 -17.35 -3.20
N ASP A 105 -2.20 -17.84 -3.76
CA ASP A 105 -2.96 -18.94 -3.18
C ASP A 105 -2.14 -20.25 -3.11
N SER A 106 -1.30 -20.53 -4.13
CA SER A 106 -0.40 -21.69 -4.13
C SER A 106 0.71 -21.61 -3.08
N LYS A 107 0.94 -20.44 -2.52
CA LYS A 107 1.94 -20.17 -1.45
C LYS A 107 1.29 -19.91 -0.08
N ASP A 108 0.01 -20.26 0.09
CA ASP A 108 -0.77 -19.99 1.30
C ASP A 108 -0.81 -18.51 1.70
N ILE A 109 -0.75 -17.61 0.71
CA ILE A 109 -0.89 -16.17 0.90
C ILE A 109 -2.35 -15.81 0.71
N LEU A 110 -2.92 -15.12 1.68
CA LEU A 110 -4.27 -14.58 1.59
C LEU A 110 -4.24 -13.26 0.82
N PHE A 111 -5.29 -12.99 0.06
CA PHE A 111 -5.38 -11.75 -0.70
C PHE A 111 -6.77 -11.11 -0.57
N VAL A 112 -6.80 -9.80 -0.68
CA VAL A 112 -8.02 -9.01 -0.88
C VAL A 112 -7.76 -8.07 -2.05
N VAL A 113 -8.47 -8.30 -3.16
CA VAL A 113 -8.29 -7.53 -4.40
C VAL A 113 -9.63 -6.99 -4.89
N ARG A 114 -9.60 -5.89 -5.64
CA ARG A 114 -10.80 -5.38 -6.32
C ARG A 114 -11.02 -6.16 -7.60
N ARG A 115 -12.27 -6.61 -7.82
CA ARG A 115 -12.68 -7.24 -9.08
C ARG A 115 -12.61 -6.22 -10.23
N LYS A 116 -11.99 -6.61 -11.32
CA LYS A 116 -12.07 -5.86 -12.58
C LYS A 116 -13.43 -6.15 -13.25
N SER A 117 -14.05 -5.14 -13.85
CA SER A 117 -15.39 -5.27 -14.47
C SER A 117 -15.47 -6.35 -15.57
N ASN A 118 -14.35 -6.62 -16.25
CA ASN A 118 -14.25 -7.63 -17.29
C ASN A 118 -13.98 -9.05 -16.76
N LEU A 119 -13.86 -9.26 -15.44
CA LEU A 119 -13.65 -10.58 -14.86
C LEU A 119 -14.99 -11.30 -14.74
N LEU A 120 -15.14 -12.39 -15.52
CA LEU A 120 -16.34 -13.23 -15.54
C LEU A 120 -16.27 -14.29 -14.47
N PHE A 121 -17.41 -14.59 -13.85
CA PHE A 121 -17.54 -15.62 -12.82
C PHE A 121 -18.96 -16.22 -12.83
N ASP A 122 -19.08 -17.43 -12.30
CA ASP A 122 -20.35 -18.06 -11.97
C ASP A 122 -20.50 -18.13 -10.45
N SER A 123 -21.65 -17.72 -9.93
CA SER A 123 -22.00 -17.88 -8.52
C SER A 123 -22.24 -19.36 -8.20
N VAL A 124 -21.56 -19.85 -7.18
CA VAL A 124 -21.69 -21.25 -6.70
C VAL A 124 -22.61 -21.30 -5.49
N ARG A 125 -22.46 -20.38 -4.58
CA ARG A 125 -23.22 -20.35 -3.33
C ARG A 125 -23.21 -18.97 -2.73
N GLU A 126 -24.36 -18.46 -2.37
CA GLU A 126 -24.49 -17.29 -1.52
C GLU A 126 -24.19 -17.64 -0.05
N ARG A 127 -23.51 -16.78 0.66
CA ARG A 127 -23.18 -16.94 2.08
C ARG A 127 -24.09 -16.06 2.92
N ASP A 128 -24.62 -16.64 3.99
CA ASP A 128 -25.44 -15.88 4.93
C ASP A 128 -24.60 -14.78 5.60
N LEU A 129 -25.10 -13.56 5.54
CA LEU A 129 -24.52 -12.44 6.27
C LEU A 129 -25.00 -12.47 7.72
N PRO A 130 -24.09 -12.45 8.72
CA PRO A 130 -24.49 -12.34 10.13
C PRO A 130 -25.36 -11.11 10.38
N GLU A 131 -26.29 -11.19 11.34
CA GLU A 131 -27.21 -10.10 11.72
C GLU A 131 -26.50 -8.78 12.06
N HIS A 132 -25.24 -8.85 12.54
CA HIS A 132 -24.43 -7.68 12.90
C HIS A 132 -23.50 -7.20 11.78
N THR A 133 -23.67 -7.72 10.56
CA THR A 133 -22.90 -7.27 9.40
C THR A 133 -23.25 -5.81 9.04
N SER A 134 -22.26 -5.05 8.66
CA SER A 134 -22.46 -3.67 8.22
C SER A 134 -23.47 -3.59 7.06
N GLN A 135 -24.36 -2.63 7.10
CA GLN A 135 -25.34 -2.39 6.03
C GLN A 135 -24.68 -2.02 4.68
N GLU A 136 -23.40 -1.69 4.68
CA GLU A 136 -22.64 -1.42 3.47
C GLU A 136 -22.32 -2.72 2.69
N ILE A 137 -22.39 -3.89 3.34
CA ILE A 137 -22.14 -5.18 2.69
C ILE A 137 -23.45 -5.68 2.09
N LEU A 138 -23.48 -5.77 0.75
CA LEU A 138 -24.64 -6.14 -0.01
C LEU A 138 -24.71 -7.63 -0.30
N ILE A 139 -23.56 -8.25 -0.60
CA ILE A 139 -23.46 -9.66 -1.03
C ILE A 139 -22.14 -10.24 -0.49
N ASP A 140 -22.20 -11.50 -0.07
CA ASP A 140 -21.04 -12.39 0.11
C ASP A 140 -21.36 -13.73 -0.53
N GLU A 141 -20.61 -14.13 -1.54
CA GLU A 141 -20.86 -15.37 -2.27
C GLU A 141 -19.55 -16.08 -2.66
N GLU A 142 -19.62 -17.39 -2.76
CA GLU A 142 -18.56 -18.20 -3.36
C GLU A 142 -18.73 -18.22 -4.88
N VAL A 143 -17.68 -17.89 -5.61
CA VAL A 143 -17.70 -17.84 -7.07
C VAL A 143 -16.56 -18.67 -7.68
N LEU A 144 -16.74 -19.08 -8.93
CA LEU A 144 -15.71 -19.65 -9.79
C LEU A 144 -15.46 -18.73 -10.97
N LEU A 145 -14.19 -18.48 -11.29
CA LEU A 145 -13.84 -17.64 -12.43
C LEU A 145 -14.05 -18.42 -13.74
N THR A 146 -14.80 -17.84 -14.67
CA THR A 146 -15.23 -18.51 -15.93
C THR A 146 -14.68 -17.85 -17.18
N GLY A 147 -14.03 -16.69 -17.07
CA GLY A 147 -13.44 -16.01 -18.22
C GLY A 147 -12.35 -16.84 -18.91
N VAL A 148 -12.34 -16.84 -20.24
CA VAL A 148 -11.40 -17.63 -21.08
C VAL A 148 -9.94 -17.52 -20.64
N GLN A 149 -9.51 -16.35 -20.21
CA GLN A 149 -8.12 -16.11 -19.76
C GLN A 149 -7.87 -16.43 -18.28
N THR A 150 -8.93 -16.61 -17.48
CA THR A 150 -8.83 -16.74 -16.02
C THR A 150 -9.25 -18.12 -15.53
N LYS A 151 -10.15 -18.82 -16.23
CA LYS A 151 -10.64 -20.14 -15.89
C LYS A 151 -9.52 -21.16 -15.67
N ASP A 152 -8.55 -21.18 -16.59
CA ASP A 152 -7.42 -22.13 -16.50
C ASP A 152 -6.34 -21.68 -15.51
N LYS A 153 -6.31 -20.38 -15.19
CA LYS A 153 -5.31 -19.81 -14.27
C LYS A 153 -5.71 -19.92 -12.80
N TYR A 154 -7.00 -19.89 -12.49
CA TYR A 154 -7.49 -20.00 -11.12
C TYR A 154 -8.78 -20.79 -11.07
N GLN A 155 -8.70 -22.04 -10.63
CA GLN A 155 -9.79 -23.03 -10.65
C GLN A 155 -10.45 -23.24 -9.28
N LYS A 156 -9.95 -22.58 -8.23
CA LYS A 156 -10.50 -22.71 -6.89
C LYS A 156 -11.65 -21.71 -6.69
N LYS A 157 -12.51 -22.04 -5.73
CA LYS A 157 -13.53 -21.11 -5.27
C LYS A 157 -12.89 -19.91 -4.59
N ILE A 158 -13.50 -18.75 -4.78
CA ILE A 158 -13.09 -17.48 -4.22
C ILE A 158 -14.32 -16.78 -3.66
N SER A 159 -14.21 -16.07 -2.55
CA SER A 159 -15.30 -15.24 -2.04
C SER A 159 -15.35 -13.94 -2.83
N ARG A 160 -16.54 -13.58 -3.31
CA ARG A 160 -16.87 -12.27 -3.86
C ARG A 160 -17.73 -11.52 -2.86
N ILE A 161 -17.27 -10.35 -2.47
CA ILE A 161 -17.96 -9.47 -1.52
C ILE A 161 -18.31 -8.18 -2.25
N ALA A 162 -19.61 -7.82 -2.29
CA ALA A 162 -20.05 -6.54 -2.82
C ALA A 162 -20.28 -5.55 -1.67
N VAL A 163 -19.60 -4.42 -1.73
CA VAL A 163 -19.63 -3.39 -0.68
C VAL A 163 -20.11 -2.07 -1.29
N LEU A 164 -21.09 -1.44 -0.67
CA LEU A 164 -21.56 -0.11 -1.04
C LEU A 164 -20.54 0.94 -0.56
N HIS A 165 -20.04 1.73 -1.48
CA HIS A 165 -19.14 2.83 -1.16
C HIS A 165 -19.96 4.07 -0.76
N PRO A 166 -19.47 4.96 0.17
CA PRO A 166 -20.17 6.17 0.57
C PRO A 166 -20.62 7.12 -0.56
N ASN A 167 -20.04 7.00 -1.74
CA ASN A 167 -20.40 7.75 -2.95
C ASN A 167 -21.38 6.99 -3.85
N ASP A 168 -22.20 6.09 -3.30
CA ASP A 168 -23.27 5.34 -3.97
C ASP A 168 -22.84 4.47 -5.17
N TYR A 169 -21.62 3.94 -5.16
CA TYR A 169 -21.22 2.91 -6.11
C TYR A 169 -20.77 1.63 -5.40
N VAL A 170 -20.91 0.50 -6.08
CA VAL A 170 -20.54 -0.80 -5.52
C VAL A 170 -19.09 -1.13 -5.85
N ILE A 171 -18.34 -1.53 -4.84
CA ILE A 171 -17.01 -2.13 -4.97
C ILE A 171 -17.15 -3.63 -4.78
N GLU A 172 -16.64 -4.39 -5.73
CA GLU A 172 -16.60 -5.85 -5.62
C GLU A 172 -15.19 -6.31 -5.28
N LEU A 173 -15.09 -7.06 -4.20
CA LEU A 173 -13.84 -7.61 -3.68
C LEU A 173 -13.78 -9.11 -3.96
N LEU A 174 -12.59 -9.61 -4.20
CA LEU A 174 -12.30 -11.04 -4.30
C LEU A 174 -11.26 -11.40 -3.24
N THR A 175 -11.49 -12.52 -2.55
CA THR A 175 -10.58 -13.01 -1.51
C THR A 175 -10.63 -14.56 -1.42
N ASN A 176 -9.46 -15.17 -1.13
CA ASN A 176 -9.36 -16.57 -0.74
C ASN A 176 -9.43 -16.76 0.78
N ASP A 177 -9.71 -15.69 1.51
CA ASP A 177 -9.83 -15.72 2.96
C ASP A 177 -11.28 -16.02 3.37
N PHE A 178 -11.54 -17.27 3.68
CA PHE A 178 -12.85 -17.75 4.17
C PHE A 178 -12.93 -17.78 5.71
N LYS A 179 -11.86 -17.39 6.41
CA LYS A 179 -11.77 -17.49 7.89
C LYS A 179 -12.17 -16.19 8.59
N HIS A 180 -11.83 -15.06 7.99
CA HIS A 180 -12.19 -13.77 8.57
C HIS A 180 -13.61 -13.38 8.17
N ALA A 181 -14.26 -12.61 9.05
CA ALA A 181 -15.59 -12.08 8.78
C ALA A 181 -15.57 -11.12 7.58
N THR A 182 -16.67 -11.07 6.83
CA THR A 182 -16.85 -10.25 5.63
C THR A 182 -16.59 -8.77 5.91
N ASP A 183 -17.07 -8.26 7.05
CA ASP A 183 -16.76 -6.89 7.53
C ASP A 183 -15.26 -6.63 7.68
N THR A 184 -14.52 -7.62 8.19
CA THR A 184 -13.07 -7.50 8.35
C THR A 184 -12.39 -7.38 7.00
N ILE A 185 -12.80 -8.19 6.02
CA ILE A 185 -12.27 -8.13 4.66
C ILE A 185 -12.57 -6.78 4.00
N ALA A 186 -13.81 -6.29 4.13
CA ALA A 186 -14.21 -4.99 3.61
C ALA A 186 -13.39 -3.84 4.25
N GLN A 187 -13.20 -3.84 5.57
CA GLN A 187 -12.39 -2.86 6.29
C GLN A 187 -10.92 -2.92 5.89
N LEU A 188 -10.37 -4.12 5.67
CA LEU A 188 -9.00 -4.28 5.18
C LEU A 188 -8.83 -3.64 3.82
N TYR A 189 -9.75 -3.90 2.88
CA TYR A 189 -9.69 -3.28 1.56
C TYR A 189 -9.87 -1.76 1.63
N HIS A 190 -10.80 -1.26 2.43
CA HIS A 190 -10.95 0.19 2.64
C HIS A 190 -9.64 0.83 3.11
N SER A 191 -8.84 0.11 3.88
CA SER A 191 -7.53 0.57 4.34
C SER A 191 -6.48 0.73 3.24
N ARG A 192 -6.72 0.21 2.03
CA ARG A 192 -5.83 0.42 0.87
C ARG A 192 -5.60 1.92 0.60
N TRP A 193 -6.57 2.77 0.92
CA TRP A 193 -6.42 4.22 0.82
C TRP A 193 -5.24 4.80 1.62
N LYS A 194 -4.76 4.09 2.63
CA LYS A 194 -3.61 4.51 3.44
C LYS A 194 -2.32 4.56 2.60
N ILE A 195 -2.13 3.65 1.65
CA ILE A 195 -0.94 3.68 0.78
C ILE A 195 -0.99 4.86 -0.20
N GLU A 196 -2.18 5.23 -0.68
CA GLU A 196 -2.35 6.41 -1.53
C GLU A 196 -2.04 7.70 -0.73
N THR A 197 -2.48 7.76 0.52
CA THR A 197 -2.16 8.86 1.44
C THR A 197 -0.67 8.92 1.74
N PHE A 198 0.00 7.78 1.92
CA PHE A 198 1.44 7.69 2.06
C PHE A 198 2.16 8.26 0.82
N PHE A 199 1.77 7.87 -0.39
CA PHE A 199 2.33 8.42 -1.63
C PHE A 199 2.07 9.92 -1.79
N ARG A 200 0.90 10.39 -1.41
CA ARG A 200 0.57 11.82 -1.41
C ARG A 200 1.51 12.59 -0.48
N ASN A 201 1.71 12.11 0.73
CA ASN A 201 2.60 12.72 1.72
C ASN A 201 4.05 12.78 1.21
N LEU A 202 4.56 11.70 0.62
CA LEU A 202 5.89 11.70 -0.01
C LEU A 202 5.99 12.77 -1.09
N LYS A 203 5.03 12.84 -1.99
CA LYS A 203 5.06 13.76 -3.13
C LYS A 203 4.89 15.23 -2.74
N GLN A 204 4.03 15.51 -1.77
CA GLN A 204 3.69 16.88 -1.38
C GLN A 204 4.58 17.40 -0.26
N ASN A 205 4.69 16.68 0.86
CA ASN A 205 5.38 17.18 2.04
C ASN A 205 6.90 17.05 1.95
N LEU A 206 7.39 16.03 1.24
CA LEU A 206 8.84 15.81 1.08
C LEU A 206 9.37 16.24 -0.30
N HIS A 207 8.51 16.85 -1.11
CA HIS A 207 8.87 17.46 -2.40
C HIS A 207 9.68 16.54 -3.32
N ILE A 208 9.38 15.22 -3.35
CA ILE A 208 10.10 14.26 -4.20
C ILE A 208 9.76 14.42 -5.70
N LYS A 209 8.96 15.41 -6.07
CA LYS A 209 8.71 15.77 -7.47
C LYS A 209 9.82 16.64 -8.07
N SER A 210 10.67 17.27 -7.25
CA SER A 210 11.78 18.11 -7.67
C SER A 210 13.10 17.41 -7.39
N PHE A 211 13.84 17.07 -8.43
CA PHE A 211 15.13 16.40 -8.33
C PHE A 211 16.24 17.39 -8.66
N LEU A 212 17.28 17.41 -7.82
CA LEU A 212 18.44 18.31 -8.00
C LEU A 212 19.44 17.76 -9.04
N GLY A 213 19.47 16.43 -9.25
CA GLY A 213 20.31 15.78 -10.23
C GLY A 213 19.47 15.03 -11.26
N THR A 214 20.01 14.86 -12.47
CA THR A 214 19.31 14.27 -13.60
C THR A 214 19.57 12.77 -13.77
N SER A 215 20.60 12.23 -13.14
CA SER A 215 20.92 10.80 -13.21
C SER A 215 19.92 9.93 -12.45
N GLN A 216 19.76 8.68 -12.86
CA GLN A 216 18.95 7.69 -12.18
C GLN A 216 19.34 7.58 -10.69
N ASN A 217 20.64 7.53 -10.40
CA ASN A 217 21.13 7.46 -9.02
C ASN A 217 20.71 8.67 -8.19
N ALA A 218 20.72 9.88 -8.75
CA ALA A 218 20.27 11.08 -8.04
C ALA A 218 18.79 11.01 -7.68
N VAL A 219 17.95 10.52 -8.59
CA VAL A 219 16.52 10.30 -8.36
C VAL A 219 16.30 9.25 -7.27
N GLU A 220 17.00 8.13 -7.34
CA GLU A 220 16.92 7.07 -6.32
C GLU A 220 17.37 7.57 -4.94
N ILE A 221 18.47 8.30 -4.84
CA ILE A 221 18.96 8.89 -3.59
C ILE A 221 17.89 9.79 -3.00
N ARG A 222 17.27 10.64 -3.80
CA ARG A 222 16.22 11.55 -3.34
C ARG A 222 15.02 10.81 -2.75
N ILE A 223 14.55 9.77 -3.44
CA ILE A 223 13.44 8.94 -2.96
C ILE A 223 13.84 8.23 -1.65
N ARG A 224 15.03 7.62 -1.59
CA ARG A 224 15.49 6.91 -0.39
C ARG A 224 15.70 7.85 0.79
N THR A 225 16.17 9.08 0.56
CA THR A 225 16.28 10.11 1.61
C THR A 225 14.90 10.50 2.14
N ALA A 226 13.92 10.66 1.26
CA ALA A 226 12.53 10.93 1.68
C ALA A 226 11.96 9.80 2.55
N LEU A 227 12.24 8.53 2.21
CA LEU A 227 11.82 7.38 3.02
C LEU A 227 12.47 7.39 4.41
N ILE A 228 13.75 7.72 4.50
CA ILE A 228 14.44 7.89 5.80
C ILE A 228 13.78 9.01 6.60
N THR A 229 13.46 10.12 5.96
CA THR A 229 12.76 11.25 6.61
C THR A 229 11.39 10.82 7.14
N VAL A 230 10.60 10.05 6.38
CA VAL A 230 9.32 9.50 6.87
C VAL A 230 9.51 8.65 8.12
N LEU A 231 10.51 7.77 8.12
CA LEU A 231 10.79 6.90 9.26
C LEU A 231 11.16 7.71 10.51
N LEU A 232 12.02 8.71 10.36
CA LEU A 232 12.40 9.59 11.46
C LEU A 232 11.22 10.44 11.97
N LEU A 233 10.40 10.98 11.07
CA LEU A 233 9.19 11.73 11.43
C LEU A 233 8.18 10.83 12.15
N HIS A 234 8.02 9.58 11.69
CA HIS A 234 7.16 8.62 12.36
C HIS A 234 7.64 8.35 13.80
N HIS A 235 8.95 8.14 13.97
CA HIS A 235 9.54 7.96 15.29
C HIS A 235 9.34 9.21 16.17
N LEU A 236 9.64 10.41 15.67
CA LEU A 236 9.43 11.66 16.40
C LEU A 236 7.96 11.84 16.82
N LYS A 237 7.03 11.53 15.93
CA LYS A 237 5.59 11.57 16.25
C LYS A 237 5.22 10.62 17.39
N GLN A 238 5.85 9.45 17.48
CA GLN A 238 5.59 8.49 18.56
C GLN A 238 6.18 8.94 19.91
N VAL A 239 7.34 9.60 19.88
CA VAL A 239 8.00 10.12 21.08
C VAL A 239 7.34 11.41 21.56
N ALA A 240 6.78 12.21 20.64
CA ALA A 240 6.09 13.44 20.98
C ALA A 240 4.85 13.18 21.82
N LYS A 241 4.69 13.93 22.91
CA LYS A 241 3.52 13.83 23.81
C LYS A 241 2.22 14.37 23.18
N HIS A 242 2.33 15.11 22.07
CA HIS A 242 1.23 15.76 21.39
C HIS A 242 0.82 15.02 20.11
N PRO A 243 -0.49 14.89 19.77
CA PRO A 243 -0.96 14.19 18.56
C PRO A 243 -0.75 15.03 17.29
N TRP A 244 0.50 15.23 16.90
CA TRP A 244 0.85 15.97 15.69
C TRP A 244 0.39 15.28 14.41
N HIS A 245 -0.15 16.06 13.48
CA HIS A 245 -0.24 15.62 12.09
C HIS A 245 1.15 15.64 11.46
N LEU A 246 1.42 14.68 10.57
CA LEU A 246 2.74 14.54 9.93
C LEU A 246 3.15 15.82 9.16
N SER A 247 2.18 16.46 8.50
CA SER A 247 2.38 17.73 7.80
C SER A 247 2.86 18.85 8.73
N ASN A 248 2.19 19.03 9.88
CA ASN A 248 2.56 20.08 10.84
C ASN A 248 3.94 19.83 11.44
N LEU A 249 4.27 18.57 11.74
CA LEU A 249 5.60 18.18 12.23
C LEU A 249 6.67 18.46 11.17
N THR A 250 6.40 18.16 9.91
CA THR A 250 7.31 18.43 8.79
C THR A 250 7.59 19.92 8.65
N GLU A 251 6.55 20.75 8.67
CA GLU A 251 6.72 22.21 8.58
C GLU A 251 7.41 22.81 9.79
N SER A 252 7.09 22.36 11.00
CA SER A 252 7.78 22.78 12.21
C SER A 252 9.28 22.48 12.17
N LEU A 253 9.66 21.26 11.75
CA LEU A 253 11.06 20.89 11.58
C LEU A 253 11.74 21.72 10.49
N ARG A 254 11.07 21.95 9.35
CA ARG A 254 11.59 22.73 8.24
C ARG A 254 11.92 24.16 8.67
N LEU A 255 11.07 24.80 9.49
CA LEU A 255 11.27 26.15 9.99
C LEU A 255 12.39 26.23 11.05
N ASN A 256 12.60 25.14 11.80
CA ASN A 256 13.47 25.17 12.98
C ASN A 256 14.79 24.38 12.83
N ILE A 257 14.99 23.62 11.75
CA ILE A 257 16.15 22.73 11.61
C ILE A 257 17.51 23.46 11.63
N PHE A 258 17.53 24.71 11.21
CA PHE A 258 18.73 25.57 11.19
C PHE A 258 18.77 26.59 12.32
N THR A 259 17.75 26.61 13.21
CA THR A 259 17.76 27.53 14.36
C THR A 259 18.45 26.85 15.53
N LYS A 260 19.29 27.62 16.26
CA LYS A 260 19.95 27.15 17.50
C LYS A 260 19.00 26.97 18.68
N ASN A 261 17.75 27.36 18.56
CA ASN A 261 16.74 27.19 19.59
C ASN A 261 16.39 25.69 19.68
N ARG A 262 16.43 25.15 20.90
CA ARG A 262 16.06 23.73 21.14
C ARG A 262 14.68 23.47 20.57
N PRO A 263 14.53 22.57 19.57
CA PRO A 263 13.25 22.42 18.85
C PRO A 263 12.11 21.82 19.70
N LEU A 264 12.32 21.55 20.98
CA LEU A 264 11.43 20.72 21.82
C LEU A 264 11.07 21.31 23.17
N GLN A 265 11.33 22.60 23.43
CA GLN A 265 10.59 23.31 24.48
C GLN A 265 9.27 23.80 23.86
N MET A 266 8.40 22.88 23.58
CA MET A 266 7.00 23.17 23.29
C MET A 266 6.30 23.12 24.63
N ASP A 267 6.09 24.31 25.20
CA ASP A 267 5.39 24.51 26.47
C ASP A 267 4.00 23.88 26.46
N LYS A 268 3.60 23.49 27.64
CA LYS A 268 2.41 22.73 28.05
C LYS A 268 1.08 23.28 27.54
#